data_921c0433621d6c4e5acb899c0910b182
#
_entry.id   921c0433621d6c4e5acb899c0910b182
#
_cell.length_a   1.000
_cell.length_b   1.000
_cell.length_c   1.000
_cell.angle_alpha   90.00
_cell.angle_beta   90.00
_cell.angle_gamma   90.00
#
_symmetry.space_group_name_H-M   'P 1'
#
loop_
_entity.id
_entity.type
_entity.pdbx_description
1 polymer ?
#
loop_
_entity_poly.entity_id
_entity_poly.type
_entity_poly.pdbx_seq_one_letter_code
_entity_poly.pdbx_strand_id
1 'polypeptide(L)'
;QQSMNERWVITHFDSGLHALQFVVFLQPQVTPDGKVNGAEALVRWNHHEKGQVPPGEFIPTLEQAGIVHHLDRFVWERSVQILSDWKKKGRDDLYISVNVSGRDFEMFNLYDVFTNLVEKYDVSPEKLKIEVTETVMLEKGLRYTSILKALRFYGFSIEIDDFGSGYSSLNTLKDIEADVIKIDMRFLQGNTHRERGNLIIESVINMVHRLNMSVVTEGVETFDQVQMLTKMGCDVFQGYYFAKPMSVQEFEDKYLK
;
A
#
# COMPACT_ATOMS: atom_id res chain seq x y z
N GLN A 1 -7.98 -3.95 -29.61
CA GLN A 1 -7.66 -2.70 -28.89
C GLN A 1 -6.85 -2.97 -27.62
N GLN A 2 -7.20 -3.97 -26.81
CA GLN A 2 -6.50 -4.36 -25.57
C GLN A 2 -5.05 -4.81 -25.84
N SER A 3 -4.82 -5.72 -26.80
CA SER A 3 -3.48 -6.21 -27.16
C SER A 3 -2.54 -5.12 -27.73
N MET A 4 -3.09 -4.09 -28.37
CA MET A 4 -2.29 -2.94 -28.83
C MET A 4 -1.84 -2.06 -27.67
N ASN A 5 -2.69 -1.90 -26.64
CA ASN A 5 -2.33 -1.13 -25.44
C ASN A 5 -1.26 -1.86 -24.60
N GLU A 6 -1.40 -3.16 -24.43
CA GLU A 6 -0.40 -4.01 -23.75
C GLU A 6 0.98 -3.91 -24.42
N ARG A 7 1.02 -4.06 -25.75
CA ARG A 7 2.27 -3.93 -26.50
C ARG A 7 2.88 -2.53 -26.36
N TRP A 8 2.05 -1.50 -26.38
CA TRP A 8 2.50 -0.14 -26.20
C TRP A 8 3.14 0.05 -24.82
N VAL A 9 2.49 -0.44 -23.74
CA VAL A 9 3.02 -0.38 -22.37
C VAL A 9 4.41 -1.00 -22.29
N ILE A 10 4.55 -2.25 -22.76
CA ILE A 10 5.83 -2.98 -22.71
C ILE A 10 6.93 -2.23 -23.49
N THR A 11 6.60 -1.70 -24.68
CA THR A 11 7.58 -1.03 -25.53
C THR A 11 8.08 0.28 -24.91
N HIS A 12 7.22 1.01 -24.18
CA HIS A 12 7.55 2.33 -23.63
C HIS A 12 7.98 2.32 -22.16
N PHE A 13 7.85 1.18 -21.50
CA PHE A 13 8.13 1.07 -20.05
C PHE A 13 9.57 1.45 -19.70
N ASP A 14 10.56 0.77 -20.30
CA ASP A 14 11.98 1.00 -19.96
C ASP A 14 12.40 2.45 -20.28
N SER A 15 12.01 2.96 -21.44
CA SER A 15 12.30 4.35 -21.81
C SER A 15 11.61 5.34 -20.88
N GLY A 16 10.36 5.06 -20.48
CA GLY A 16 9.61 5.86 -19.51
C GLY A 16 10.25 5.90 -18.13
N LEU A 17 10.77 4.74 -17.66
CA LEU A 17 11.46 4.65 -16.38
C LEU A 17 12.76 5.48 -16.39
N HIS A 18 13.58 5.33 -17.42
CA HIS A 18 14.82 6.11 -17.59
C HIS A 18 14.57 7.61 -17.78
N ALA A 19 13.48 7.98 -18.46
CA ALA A 19 13.10 9.38 -18.69
C ALA A 19 12.35 10.01 -17.50
N LEU A 20 12.29 9.36 -16.34
CA LEU A 20 11.63 9.83 -15.11
C LEU A 20 10.14 10.19 -15.31
N GLN A 21 9.46 9.46 -16.21
CA GLN A 21 8.04 9.65 -16.48
C GLN A 21 7.17 9.01 -15.38
N PHE A 22 7.72 8.06 -14.62
CA PHE A 22 7.04 7.51 -13.46
C PHE A 22 7.28 8.39 -12.22
N VAL A 23 6.20 8.66 -11.51
CA VAL A 23 6.22 9.49 -10.29
C VAL A 23 5.42 8.81 -9.19
N VAL A 24 5.79 9.08 -7.94
CA VAL A 24 5.05 8.63 -6.77
C VAL A 24 4.04 9.69 -6.38
N PHE A 25 2.78 9.28 -6.26
CA PHE A 25 1.72 10.02 -5.61
C PHE A 25 1.52 9.45 -4.21
N LEU A 26 1.01 10.28 -3.31
CA LEU A 26 0.74 9.92 -1.93
C LEU A 26 -0.75 10.04 -1.65
N GLN A 27 -1.35 8.98 -1.12
CA GLN A 27 -2.71 9.04 -0.58
C GLN A 27 -2.65 9.07 0.93
N PRO A 28 -3.16 10.14 1.58
CA PRO A 28 -3.10 10.28 3.03
C PRO A 28 -3.82 9.16 3.76
N GLN A 29 -3.21 8.71 4.84
CA GLN A 29 -3.79 7.84 5.84
C GLN A 29 -4.04 8.66 7.11
N VAL A 30 -5.29 8.62 7.60
CA VAL A 30 -5.83 9.56 8.60
C VAL A 30 -6.35 8.80 9.81
N THR A 31 -5.94 9.22 11.00
CA THR A 31 -6.44 8.67 12.28
C THR A 31 -7.84 9.21 12.62
N PRO A 32 -8.58 8.57 13.54
CA PRO A 32 -9.91 9.00 13.95
C PRO A 32 -10.01 10.44 14.50
N ASP A 33 -8.90 10.97 15.02
CA ASP A 33 -8.79 12.38 15.48
C ASP A 33 -8.48 13.36 14.33
N GLY A 34 -8.45 12.87 13.08
CA GLY A 34 -8.28 13.70 11.89
C GLY A 34 -6.84 14.04 11.51
N LYS A 35 -5.85 13.42 12.17
CA LYS A 35 -4.44 13.64 11.84
C LYS A 35 -3.97 12.70 10.74
N VAL A 36 -3.19 13.24 9.81
CA VAL A 36 -2.42 12.42 8.85
C VAL A 36 -1.20 11.87 9.57
N ASN A 37 -1.10 10.53 9.64
CA ASN A 37 0.04 9.83 10.25
C ASN A 37 0.93 9.13 9.22
N GLY A 38 0.52 9.10 7.96
CA GLY A 38 1.27 8.52 6.86
C GLY A 38 0.55 8.61 5.54
N ALA A 39 1.07 7.92 4.56
CA ALA A 39 0.48 7.85 3.24
C ALA A 39 0.83 6.52 2.54
N GLU A 40 -0.03 6.09 1.63
CA GLU A 40 0.30 5.04 0.66
C GLU A 40 0.96 5.64 -0.58
N ALA A 41 2.07 5.03 -1.01
CA ALA A 41 2.77 5.38 -2.23
C ALA A 41 2.11 4.70 -3.44
N LEU A 42 1.61 5.51 -4.36
CA LEU A 42 0.88 5.07 -5.54
C LEU A 42 1.57 5.62 -6.79
N VAL A 43 2.05 4.72 -7.65
CA VAL A 43 2.73 5.16 -8.88
C VAL A 43 1.77 5.78 -9.89
N ARG A 44 2.28 6.77 -10.64
CA ARG A 44 1.61 7.38 -11.79
C ARG A 44 2.59 7.43 -12.96
N TRP A 45 2.10 7.24 -14.17
CA TRP A 45 2.91 7.37 -15.38
C TRP A 45 2.53 8.62 -16.15
N ASN A 46 3.38 9.63 -16.14
CA ASN A 46 3.22 10.87 -16.88
C ASN A 46 3.92 10.74 -18.23
N HIS A 47 3.24 10.12 -19.20
CA HIS A 47 3.81 9.94 -20.54
C HIS A 47 3.72 11.25 -21.35
N HIS A 48 4.82 11.62 -22.01
CA HIS A 48 4.94 12.91 -22.71
C HIS A 48 3.90 13.12 -23.83
N GLU A 49 3.43 12.06 -24.49
CA GLU A 49 2.41 12.15 -25.56
C GLU A 49 1.01 11.83 -25.05
N LYS A 50 0.87 10.87 -24.15
CA LYS A 50 -0.45 10.40 -23.66
C LYS A 50 -0.95 11.13 -22.41
N GLY A 51 -0.11 11.95 -21.79
CA GLY A 51 -0.41 12.52 -20.49
C GLY A 51 -0.34 11.49 -19.39
N GLN A 52 -1.18 11.62 -18.36
CA GLN A 52 -1.19 10.69 -17.23
C GLN A 52 -1.90 9.38 -17.59
N VAL A 53 -1.14 8.29 -17.65
CA VAL A 53 -1.64 6.94 -17.87
C VAL A 53 -2.07 6.34 -16.53
N PRO A 54 -3.31 5.85 -16.37
CA PRO A 54 -3.79 5.29 -15.11
C PRO A 54 -3.08 3.97 -14.75
N PRO A 55 -2.83 3.68 -13.45
CA PRO A 55 -2.18 2.43 -13.01
C PRO A 55 -2.87 1.17 -13.51
N GLY A 56 -4.21 1.16 -13.57
CA GLY A 56 -4.97 0.03 -14.09
C GLY A 56 -4.75 -0.31 -15.57
N GLU A 57 -4.14 0.61 -16.35
CA GLU A 57 -3.79 0.36 -17.74
C GLU A 57 -2.40 -0.26 -17.92
N PHE A 58 -1.45 -0.01 -17.01
CA PHE A 58 -0.08 -0.46 -17.19
C PHE A 58 0.38 -1.51 -16.17
N ILE A 59 -0.04 -1.44 -14.91
CA ILE A 59 0.40 -2.40 -13.88
C ILE A 59 0.05 -3.84 -14.25
N PRO A 60 -1.21 -4.19 -14.61
CA PRO A 60 -1.53 -5.58 -14.98
C PRO A 60 -0.71 -6.09 -16.16
N THR A 61 -0.41 -5.23 -17.13
CA THR A 61 0.43 -5.57 -18.27
C THR A 61 1.88 -5.86 -17.86
N LEU A 62 2.45 -5.06 -16.95
CA LEU A 62 3.80 -5.26 -16.43
C LEU A 62 3.90 -6.52 -15.57
N GLU A 63 2.86 -6.83 -14.80
CA GLU A 63 2.75 -8.08 -14.02
C GLU A 63 2.72 -9.30 -14.93
N GLN A 64 1.87 -9.30 -15.96
CA GLN A 64 1.79 -10.39 -16.95
C GLN A 64 3.10 -10.57 -17.70
N ALA A 65 3.79 -9.48 -18.03
CA ALA A 65 5.11 -9.50 -18.67
C ALA A 65 6.24 -9.88 -17.70
N GLY A 66 5.98 -9.94 -16.38
CA GLY A 66 6.95 -10.29 -15.35
C GLY A 66 8.03 -9.23 -15.09
N ILE A 67 7.76 -7.98 -15.48
CA ILE A 67 8.73 -6.85 -15.37
C ILE A 67 8.30 -5.78 -14.36
N VAL A 68 7.18 -5.95 -13.66
CA VAL A 68 6.66 -5.01 -12.66
C VAL A 68 7.67 -4.71 -11.56
N HIS A 69 8.49 -5.67 -11.17
CA HIS A 69 9.52 -5.55 -10.14
C HIS A 69 10.52 -4.38 -10.36
N HIS A 70 10.76 -3.98 -11.60
CA HIS A 70 11.58 -2.78 -11.89
C HIS A 70 10.87 -1.50 -11.46
N LEU A 71 9.55 -1.44 -11.66
CA LEU A 71 8.73 -0.33 -11.22
C LEU A 71 8.61 -0.28 -9.70
N ASP A 72 8.36 -1.43 -9.07
CA ASP A 72 8.22 -1.54 -7.62
C ASP A 72 9.50 -1.08 -6.91
N ARG A 73 10.66 -1.53 -7.39
CA ARG A 73 11.95 -1.06 -6.86
C ARG A 73 12.14 0.46 -6.98
N PHE A 74 11.72 1.07 -8.09
CA PHE A 74 11.73 2.53 -8.26
C PHE A 74 10.85 3.21 -7.21
N VAL A 75 9.62 2.70 -7.00
CA VAL A 75 8.67 3.24 -6.00
C VAL A 75 9.24 3.14 -4.59
N TRP A 76 9.85 2.00 -4.22
CA TRP A 76 10.47 1.82 -2.90
C TRP A 76 11.60 2.82 -2.65
N GLU A 77 12.55 2.91 -3.57
CA GLU A 77 13.66 3.86 -3.43
C GLU A 77 13.16 5.30 -3.35
N ARG A 78 12.20 5.67 -4.19
CA ARG A 78 11.63 7.03 -4.16
C ARG A 78 10.89 7.32 -2.85
N SER A 79 10.16 6.36 -2.31
CA SER A 79 9.47 6.48 -1.02
C SER A 79 10.43 6.68 0.14
N VAL A 80 11.54 5.94 0.17
CA VAL A 80 12.58 6.11 1.19
C VAL A 80 13.29 7.47 1.06
N GLN A 81 13.52 7.96 -0.16
CA GLN A 81 14.05 9.32 -0.38
C GLN A 81 13.11 10.40 0.18
N ILE A 82 11.80 10.27 -0.05
CA ILE A 82 10.79 11.19 0.48
C ILE A 82 10.83 11.19 2.02
N LEU A 83 10.86 10.02 2.65
CA LEU A 83 10.97 9.89 4.11
C LEU A 83 12.26 10.53 4.66
N SER A 84 13.39 10.31 3.98
CA SER A 84 14.67 10.96 4.34
C SER A 84 14.58 12.49 4.26
N ASP A 85 13.94 13.01 3.22
CA ASP A 85 13.76 14.45 3.06
C ASP A 85 12.80 15.03 4.12
N TRP A 86 11.76 14.32 4.49
CA TRP A 86 10.88 14.71 5.60
C TRP A 86 11.61 14.72 6.94
N LYS A 87 12.42 13.70 7.22
CA LYS A 87 13.27 13.65 8.42
C LYS A 87 14.19 14.88 8.51
N LYS A 88 14.85 15.27 7.39
CA LYS A 88 15.69 16.48 7.33
C LYS A 88 14.91 17.77 7.58
N LYS A 89 13.61 17.79 7.25
CA LYS A 89 12.68 18.90 7.51
C LYS A 89 12.11 18.86 8.96
N GLY A 90 12.54 17.91 9.80
CA GLY A 90 12.04 17.73 11.17
C GLY A 90 10.69 17.00 11.25
N ARG A 91 10.25 16.35 10.19
CA ARG A 91 9.01 15.58 10.10
C ARG A 91 9.31 14.06 10.04
N ASP A 92 9.75 13.53 11.19
CA ASP A 92 10.02 12.10 11.39
C ASP A 92 8.83 11.38 12.07
N ASP A 93 7.65 11.97 12.00
CA ASP A 93 6.41 11.48 12.58
C ASP A 93 5.56 10.67 11.57
N LEU A 94 5.84 10.81 10.26
CA LEU A 94 5.09 10.19 9.20
C LEU A 94 5.74 8.90 8.67
N TYR A 95 4.91 8.01 8.14
CA TYR A 95 5.35 6.82 7.42
C TYR A 95 4.85 6.81 5.97
N ILE A 96 5.46 5.98 5.15
CA ILE A 96 4.96 5.66 3.80
C ILE A 96 4.82 4.14 3.70
N SER A 97 3.68 3.66 3.20
CA SER A 97 3.49 2.27 2.84
C SER A 97 3.73 2.05 1.34
N VAL A 98 4.34 0.92 1.01
CA VAL A 98 4.71 0.55 -0.36
C VAL A 98 4.25 -0.87 -0.66
N ASN A 99 3.72 -1.07 -1.85
CA ASN A 99 3.27 -2.36 -2.33
C ASN A 99 4.45 -3.27 -2.72
N VAL A 100 4.31 -4.56 -2.40
CA VAL A 100 5.23 -5.64 -2.80
C VAL A 100 4.42 -6.74 -3.47
N SER A 101 4.77 -7.02 -4.72
CA SER A 101 4.12 -8.04 -5.54
C SER A 101 4.70 -9.44 -5.29
N GLY A 102 3.97 -10.49 -5.67
CA GLY A 102 4.51 -11.86 -5.63
C GLY A 102 5.76 -12.03 -6.50
N ARG A 103 5.90 -11.25 -7.57
CA ARG A 103 7.07 -11.27 -8.45
C ARG A 103 8.32 -10.75 -7.76
N ASP A 104 8.18 -9.78 -6.86
CA ASP A 104 9.32 -9.20 -6.13
C ASP A 104 10.01 -10.22 -5.23
N PHE A 105 9.24 -11.10 -4.58
CA PHE A 105 9.79 -12.21 -3.79
C PHE A 105 10.62 -13.19 -4.63
N GLU A 106 10.36 -13.29 -5.92
CA GLU A 106 11.11 -14.16 -6.83
C GLU A 106 12.34 -13.48 -7.41
N MET A 107 12.25 -12.18 -7.65
CA MET A 107 13.28 -11.42 -8.37
C MET A 107 14.33 -10.81 -7.44
N PHE A 108 14.01 -10.59 -6.16
CA PHE A 108 14.89 -9.92 -5.21
C PHE A 108 15.10 -10.72 -3.93
N ASN A 109 16.24 -10.53 -3.30
CA ASN A 109 16.36 -10.71 -1.87
C ASN A 109 15.77 -9.47 -1.17
N LEU A 110 14.47 -9.53 -0.87
CA LEU A 110 13.73 -8.38 -0.33
C LEU A 110 14.31 -7.88 1.00
N TYR A 111 14.84 -8.79 1.84
CA TYR A 111 15.50 -8.39 3.07
C TYR A 111 16.69 -7.46 2.79
N ASP A 112 17.58 -7.86 1.91
CA ASP A 112 18.74 -7.03 1.56
C ASP A 112 18.32 -5.73 0.87
N VAL A 113 17.32 -5.79 -0.01
CA VAL A 113 16.85 -4.59 -0.71
C VAL A 113 16.33 -3.55 0.26
N PHE A 114 15.41 -3.92 1.16
CA PHE A 114 14.78 -2.96 2.07
C PHE A 114 15.73 -2.47 3.16
N THR A 115 16.55 -3.35 3.74
CA THR A 115 17.54 -2.96 4.75
C THR A 115 18.58 -1.99 4.17
N ASN A 116 19.12 -2.30 2.98
CA ASN A 116 20.06 -1.41 2.30
C ASN A 116 19.44 -0.06 1.93
N LEU A 117 18.15 -0.01 1.55
CA LEU A 117 17.48 1.25 1.25
C LEU A 117 17.38 2.15 2.48
N VAL A 118 16.89 1.63 3.59
CA VAL A 118 16.72 2.44 4.81
C VAL A 118 18.05 2.85 5.41
N GLU A 119 19.09 2.01 5.34
CA GLU A 119 20.45 2.36 5.75
C GLU A 119 21.06 3.44 4.85
N LYS A 120 20.96 3.29 3.51
CA LYS A 120 21.49 4.25 2.53
C LYS A 120 20.95 5.66 2.72
N TYR A 121 19.67 5.79 3.05
CA TYR A 121 18.98 7.08 3.17
C TYR A 121 18.77 7.54 4.63
N ASP A 122 19.30 6.82 5.60
CA ASP A 122 19.18 7.12 7.04
C ASP A 122 17.72 7.27 7.49
N VAL A 123 16.87 6.29 7.14
CA VAL A 123 15.46 6.22 7.50
C VAL A 123 15.25 5.12 8.53
N SER A 124 14.46 5.36 9.57
CA SER A 124 14.05 4.31 10.51
C SER A 124 13.14 3.30 9.82
N PRO A 125 13.36 1.98 9.95
CA PRO A 125 12.60 0.97 9.23
C PRO A 125 11.10 1.02 9.50
N GLU A 126 10.67 1.41 10.70
CA GLU A 126 9.26 1.58 11.05
C GLU A 126 8.53 2.67 10.24
N LYS A 127 9.28 3.54 9.55
CA LYS A 127 8.69 4.59 8.68
C LYS A 127 8.39 4.10 7.27
N LEU A 128 8.90 2.93 6.90
CA LEU A 128 8.56 2.28 5.64
C LEU A 128 7.74 1.02 5.93
N LYS A 129 6.46 1.07 5.60
CA LYS A 129 5.57 -0.08 5.75
C LYS A 129 5.54 -0.89 4.46
N ILE A 130 5.49 -2.19 4.58
CA ILE A 130 5.53 -3.14 3.46
C ILE A 130 4.16 -3.78 3.32
N GLU A 131 3.47 -3.49 2.22
CA GLU A 131 2.14 -4.01 1.92
C GLU A 131 2.24 -5.22 1.00
N VAL A 132 1.57 -6.31 1.38
CA VAL A 132 1.47 -7.54 0.60
C VAL A 132 0.01 -7.96 0.53
N THR A 133 -0.48 -8.31 -0.65
CA THR A 133 -1.87 -8.75 -0.78
C THR A 133 -2.09 -10.13 -0.14
N GLU A 134 -3.32 -10.36 0.36
CA GLU A 134 -3.72 -11.67 0.91
C GLU A 134 -3.45 -12.80 -0.10
N THR A 135 -3.72 -12.59 -1.37
CA THR A 135 -3.54 -13.59 -2.44
C THR A 135 -2.08 -14.05 -2.55
N VAL A 136 -1.13 -13.12 -2.52
CA VAL A 136 0.32 -13.42 -2.59
C VAL A 136 0.73 -14.33 -1.43
N MET A 137 0.17 -14.08 -0.25
CA MET A 137 0.47 -14.88 0.95
C MET A 137 -0.09 -16.30 0.88
N LEU A 138 -1.27 -16.47 0.27
CA LEU A 138 -1.90 -17.79 0.11
C LEU A 138 -1.17 -18.69 -0.88
N GLU A 139 -0.66 -18.13 -1.98
CA GLU A 139 -0.09 -18.92 -3.08
C GLU A 139 1.25 -19.59 -2.73
N LYS A 140 2.11 -18.97 -1.94
CA LYS A 140 3.48 -19.45 -1.71
C LYS A 140 3.90 -19.52 -0.22
N GLY A 141 2.95 -19.38 0.68
CA GLY A 141 2.96 -19.70 2.11
C GLY A 141 4.28 -19.50 2.87
N LEU A 142 4.91 -20.60 3.27
CA LEU A 142 6.04 -20.61 4.22
C LEU A 142 7.27 -19.82 3.77
N ARG A 143 7.56 -19.75 2.48
CA ARG A 143 8.76 -19.07 1.98
C ARG A 143 8.65 -17.55 2.14
N TYR A 144 7.52 -16.98 1.77
CA TYR A 144 7.32 -15.54 1.86
C TYR A 144 7.12 -15.09 3.31
N THR A 145 6.45 -15.91 4.11
CA THR A 145 6.30 -15.67 5.54
C THR A 145 7.66 -15.53 6.26
N SER A 146 8.64 -16.36 5.91
CA SER A 146 9.98 -16.27 6.52
C SER A 146 10.68 -14.95 6.19
N ILE A 147 10.56 -14.48 4.94
CA ILE A 147 11.13 -13.19 4.51
C ILE A 147 10.45 -12.04 5.26
N LEU A 148 9.12 -12.05 5.32
CA LEU A 148 8.36 -11.01 6.03
C LEU A 148 8.65 -11.00 7.54
N LYS A 149 8.82 -12.16 8.18
CA LYS A 149 9.26 -12.26 9.57
C LYS A 149 10.64 -11.64 9.79
N ALA A 150 11.58 -11.88 8.88
CA ALA A 150 12.92 -11.28 8.96
C ALA A 150 12.86 -9.75 8.83
N LEU A 151 12.08 -9.24 7.88
CA LEU A 151 11.84 -7.79 7.71
C LEU A 151 11.19 -7.18 8.94
N ARG A 152 10.17 -7.82 9.48
CA ARG A 152 9.50 -7.39 10.70
C ARG A 152 10.44 -7.37 11.90
N PHE A 153 11.28 -8.40 12.06
CA PHE A 153 12.30 -8.47 13.10
C PHE A 153 13.36 -7.36 12.98
N TYR A 154 13.68 -6.95 11.76
CA TYR A 154 14.58 -5.80 11.51
C TYR A 154 13.94 -4.47 11.93
N GLY A 155 12.61 -4.38 11.92
CA GLY A 155 11.87 -3.20 12.37
C GLY A 155 10.86 -2.63 11.36
N PHE A 156 10.69 -3.25 10.19
CA PHE A 156 9.64 -2.87 9.25
C PHE A 156 8.27 -3.27 9.77
N SER A 157 7.24 -2.49 9.44
CA SER A 157 5.84 -2.86 9.66
C SER A 157 5.31 -3.59 8.42
N ILE A 158 4.64 -4.72 8.64
CA ILE A 158 4.05 -5.55 7.59
C ILE A 158 2.55 -5.33 7.55
N GLU A 159 2.02 -4.99 6.39
CA GLU A 159 0.60 -4.78 6.14
C GLU A 159 0.06 -5.84 5.18
N ILE A 160 -1.10 -6.44 5.51
CA ILE A 160 -1.83 -7.32 4.61
C ILE A 160 -2.92 -6.53 3.94
N ASP A 161 -2.82 -6.41 2.62
CA ASP A 161 -3.76 -5.67 1.79
C ASP A 161 -4.86 -6.56 1.20
N ASP A 162 -5.97 -5.95 0.79
CA ASP A 162 -7.15 -6.61 0.21
C ASP A 162 -7.73 -7.73 1.09
N PHE A 163 -7.63 -7.59 2.41
CA PHE A 163 -8.10 -8.63 3.33
C PHE A 163 -9.62 -8.85 3.22
N GLY A 164 -10.00 -10.11 3.04
CA GLY A 164 -11.39 -10.52 2.87
C GLY A 164 -11.83 -10.64 1.41
N SER A 165 -10.99 -10.30 0.44
CA SER A 165 -11.27 -10.50 -0.99
C SER A 165 -11.10 -11.96 -1.44
N GLY A 166 -10.36 -12.77 -0.66
CA GLY A 166 -10.01 -14.16 -0.95
C GLY A 166 -10.80 -15.20 -0.16
N TYR A 167 -10.65 -16.49 -0.55
CA TYR A 167 -11.38 -17.62 0.06
C TYR A 167 -10.82 -18.12 1.41
N SER A 168 -9.73 -17.56 1.93
CA SER A 168 -8.98 -18.15 3.06
C SER A 168 -8.54 -17.20 4.16
N SER A 169 -9.16 -16.02 4.26
CA SER A 169 -8.76 -14.92 5.15
C SER A 169 -8.44 -15.31 6.60
N LEU A 170 -9.23 -16.22 7.22
CA LEU A 170 -8.98 -16.65 8.59
C LEU A 170 -7.76 -17.57 8.73
N ASN A 171 -7.48 -18.42 7.74
CA ASN A 171 -6.29 -19.26 7.75
C ASN A 171 -5.02 -18.40 7.56
N THR A 172 -5.12 -17.37 6.71
CA THR A 172 -4.05 -16.40 6.50
C THR A 172 -3.65 -15.72 7.80
N LEU A 173 -4.63 -15.22 8.57
CA LEU A 173 -4.38 -14.56 9.86
C LEU A 173 -3.75 -15.49 10.93
N LYS A 174 -4.01 -16.79 10.87
CA LYS A 174 -3.43 -17.74 11.80
C LYS A 174 -1.92 -17.93 11.60
N ASP A 175 -1.48 -17.88 10.33
CA ASP A 175 -0.13 -18.28 9.93
C ASP A 175 0.79 -17.08 9.67
N ILE A 176 0.23 -15.88 9.47
CA ILE A 176 0.97 -14.66 9.15
C ILE A 176 1.08 -13.73 10.36
N GLU A 177 2.31 -13.37 10.68
CA GLU A 177 2.60 -12.30 11.65
C GLU A 177 2.65 -10.96 10.93
N ALA A 178 1.52 -10.26 10.88
CA ALA A 178 1.40 -8.90 10.34
C ALA A 178 1.20 -7.89 11.48
N ASP A 179 1.41 -6.61 11.18
CA ASP A 179 1.19 -5.51 12.11
C ASP A 179 -0.11 -4.76 11.80
N VAL A 180 -0.53 -4.79 10.53
CA VAL A 180 -1.70 -4.06 10.03
C VAL A 180 -2.48 -4.93 9.05
N ILE A 181 -3.81 -4.84 9.14
CA ILE A 181 -4.74 -5.41 8.15
C ILE A 181 -5.47 -4.26 7.45
N LYS A 182 -5.45 -4.26 6.13
CA LYS A 182 -6.18 -3.29 5.30
C LYS A 182 -7.49 -3.92 4.80
N ILE A 183 -8.60 -3.23 5.02
CA ILE A 183 -9.96 -3.67 4.65
C ILE A 183 -10.53 -2.70 3.63
N ASP A 184 -10.85 -3.18 2.42
CA ASP A 184 -11.53 -2.36 1.41
C ASP A 184 -13.06 -2.31 1.68
N MET A 185 -13.58 -1.12 1.93
CA MET A 185 -15.00 -0.87 2.13
C MET A 185 -15.85 -1.25 0.92
N ARG A 186 -15.31 -1.15 -0.29
CA ARG A 186 -16.04 -1.46 -1.54
C ARG A 186 -16.42 -2.93 -1.62
N PHE A 187 -15.60 -3.81 -1.05
CA PHE A 187 -15.86 -5.25 -1.00
C PHE A 187 -17.15 -5.59 -0.21
N LEU A 188 -17.51 -4.76 0.76
CA LEU A 188 -18.62 -4.99 1.68
C LEU A 188 -19.89 -4.20 1.31
N GLN A 189 -19.84 -3.35 0.28
CA GLN A 189 -20.95 -2.51 -0.19
C GLN A 189 -21.85 -3.23 -1.23
N GLY A 190 -22.36 -4.41 -0.92
CA GLY A 190 -23.46 -5.00 -1.67
C GLY A 190 -24.80 -4.37 -1.25
N ASN A 191 -25.59 -3.87 -2.22
CA ASN A 191 -26.85 -3.10 -1.99
C ASN A 191 -27.94 -3.84 -1.19
N THR A 192 -27.81 -5.13 -0.92
CA THR A 192 -28.89 -5.96 -0.37
C THR A 192 -28.78 -6.26 1.14
N HIS A 193 -27.62 -6.04 1.78
CA HIS A 193 -27.40 -6.45 3.19
C HIS A 193 -26.42 -5.53 3.94
N ARG A 194 -26.66 -4.22 3.91
CA ARG A 194 -25.77 -3.23 4.55
C ARG A 194 -25.52 -3.50 6.03
N GLU A 195 -26.52 -3.93 6.79
CA GLU A 195 -26.38 -4.27 8.22
C GLU A 195 -25.46 -5.49 8.43
N ARG A 196 -25.58 -6.51 7.60
CA ARG A 196 -24.69 -7.69 7.67
C ARG A 196 -23.25 -7.33 7.31
N GLY A 197 -23.05 -6.46 6.31
CA GLY A 197 -21.73 -5.93 5.96
C GLY A 197 -21.08 -5.21 7.13
N ASN A 198 -21.81 -4.35 7.80
CA ASN A 198 -21.33 -3.62 8.97
C ASN A 198 -20.96 -4.56 10.13
N LEU A 199 -21.77 -5.59 10.41
CA LEU A 199 -21.47 -6.59 11.43
C LEU A 199 -20.20 -7.39 11.11
N ILE A 200 -19.97 -7.68 9.83
CA ILE A 200 -18.75 -8.38 9.38
C ILE A 200 -17.54 -7.50 9.63
N ILE A 201 -17.58 -6.21 9.22
CA ILE A 201 -16.48 -5.28 9.43
C ILE A 201 -16.14 -5.16 10.92
N GLU A 202 -17.15 -4.92 11.75
CA GLU A 202 -16.98 -4.81 13.21
C GLU A 202 -16.35 -6.08 13.80
N SER A 203 -16.81 -7.25 13.37
CA SER A 203 -16.26 -8.53 13.80
C SER A 203 -14.80 -8.70 13.38
N VAL A 204 -14.45 -8.29 12.16
CA VAL A 204 -13.06 -8.35 11.66
C VAL A 204 -12.18 -7.39 12.44
N ILE A 205 -12.60 -6.13 12.66
CA ILE A 205 -11.84 -5.15 13.45
C ILE A 205 -11.55 -5.70 14.85
N ASN A 206 -12.58 -6.21 15.54
CA ASN A 206 -12.43 -6.79 16.87
C ASN A 206 -11.48 -7.99 16.89
N MET A 207 -11.56 -8.86 15.89
CA MET A 207 -10.67 -10.01 15.76
C MET A 207 -9.22 -9.58 15.54
N VAL A 208 -8.97 -8.64 14.65
CA VAL A 208 -7.64 -8.11 14.34
C VAL A 208 -6.99 -7.48 15.57
N HIS A 209 -7.75 -6.68 16.34
CA HIS A 209 -7.26 -6.09 17.59
C HIS A 209 -6.92 -7.15 18.65
N ARG A 210 -7.70 -8.23 18.76
CA ARG A 210 -7.38 -9.35 19.67
C ARG A 210 -6.11 -10.10 19.28
N LEU A 211 -5.69 -9.99 18.03
CA LEU A 211 -4.41 -10.51 17.53
C LEU A 211 -3.26 -9.49 17.66
N ASN A 212 -3.48 -8.37 18.34
CA ASN A 212 -2.53 -7.25 18.51
C ASN A 212 -2.07 -6.62 17.18
N MET A 213 -2.96 -6.56 16.20
CA MET A 213 -2.75 -5.86 14.92
C MET A 213 -3.66 -4.64 14.84
N SER A 214 -3.30 -3.67 13.99
CA SER A 214 -4.09 -2.48 13.69
C SER A 214 -4.91 -2.68 12.41
N VAL A 215 -5.93 -1.86 12.22
CA VAL A 215 -6.79 -1.87 11.03
C VAL A 215 -6.70 -0.56 10.28
N VAL A 216 -6.42 -0.65 8.99
CA VAL A 216 -6.64 0.43 8.01
C VAL A 216 -7.89 0.11 7.21
N THR A 217 -8.82 1.05 7.11
CA THR A 217 -9.98 0.89 6.24
C THR A 217 -9.84 1.79 5.02
N GLU A 218 -9.87 1.18 3.85
CA GLU A 218 -9.76 1.83 2.56
C GLU A 218 -11.13 2.09 1.92
N GLY A 219 -11.15 2.96 0.90
CA GLY A 219 -12.38 3.27 0.16
C GLY A 219 -13.41 4.04 0.98
N VAL A 220 -12.97 4.79 1.99
CA VAL A 220 -13.84 5.64 2.80
C VAL A 220 -14.23 6.90 2.01
N GLU A 221 -15.53 7.06 1.71
CA GLU A 221 -16.03 8.12 0.83
C GLU A 221 -16.99 9.10 1.52
N THR A 222 -17.57 8.73 2.68
CA THR A 222 -18.59 9.53 3.35
C THR A 222 -18.31 9.73 4.83
N PHE A 223 -18.86 10.83 5.37
CA PHE A 223 -18.79 11.11 6.81
C PHE A 223 -19.47 10.02 7.65
N ASP A 224 -20.59 9.47 7.18
CA ASP A 224 -21.30 8.39 7.88
C ASP A 224 -20.42 7.14 8.02
N GLN A 225 -19.63 6.81 6.98
CA GLN A 225 -18.65 5.72 7.05
C GLN A 225 -17.58 6.01 8.09
N VAL A 226 -17.03 7.23 8.13
CA VAL A 226 -16.03 7.62 9.14
C VAL A 226 -16.60 7.47 10.55
N GLN A 227 -17.80 7.98 10.80
CA GLN A 227 -18.44 7.85 12.11
C GLN A 227 -18.67 6.40 12.52
N MET A 228 -19.18 5.58 11.60
CA MET A 228 -19.44 4.17 11.82
C MET A 228 -18.15 3.41 12.16
N LEU A 229 -17.11 3.57 11.33
CA LEU A 229 -15.82 2.91 11.51
C LEU A 229 -15.10 3.37 12.80
N THR A 230 -15.21 4.65 13.14
CA THR A 230 -14.69 5.18 14.42
C THR A 230 -15.36 4.49 15.61
N LYS A 231 -16.69 4.29 15.58
CA LYS A 231 -17.42 3.57 16.63
C LYS A 231 -17.03 2.10 16.72
N MET A 232 -16.68 1.48 15.60
CA MET A 232 -16.19 0.10 15.53
C MET A 232 -14.73 -0.04 15.98
N GLY A 233 -14.00 1.08 16.22
CA GLY A 233 -12.64 1.11 16.70
C GLY A 233 -11.58 1.02 15.60
N CYS A 234 -11.90 1.37 14.34
CA CYS A 234 -10.90 1.40 13.27
C CYS A 234 -9.77 2.40 13.60
N ASP A 235 -8.53 2.02 13.34
CA ASP A 235 -7.34 2.78 13.74
C ASP A 235 -6.95 3.86 12.72
N VAL A 236 -7.11 3.57 11.43
CA VAL A 236 -6.69 4.46 10.33
C VAL A 236 -7.67 4.37 9.18
N PHE A 237 -7.92 5.50 8.54
CA PHE A 237 -8.78 5.64 7.37
C PHE A 237 -7.99 6.07 6.14
N GLN A 238 -8.39 5.54 4.99
CA GLN A 238 -7.90 5.97 3.68
C GLN A 238 -9.08 6.03 2.70
N GLY A 239 -9.20 7.10 1.95
CA GLY A 239 -10.26 7.24 0.94
C GLY A 239 -10.53 8.66 0.50
N TYR A 240 -11.40 8.79 -0.50
CA TYR A 240 -11.70 10.05 -1.16
C TYR A 240 -12.44 11.05 -0.27
N TYR A 241 -13.02 10.59 0.84
CA TYR A 241 -13.55 11.50 1.85
C TYR A 241 -12.48 12.45 2.40
N PHE A 242 -11.28 11.96 2.62
CA PHE A 242 -10.16 12.74 3.13
C PHE A 242 -9.37 13.40 2.01
N ALA A 243 -8.88 12.58 1.07
CA ALA A 243 -8.16 13.06 -0.11
C ALA A 243 -8.01 11.95 -1.16
N LYS A 244 -7.93 12.37 -2.42
CA LYS A 244 -7.43 11.53 -3.51
C LYS A 244 -5.91 11.46 -3.45
N PRO A 245 -5.30 10.45 -4.10
CA PRO A 245 -3.85 10.45 -4.30
C PRO A 245 -3.39 11.77 -4.92
N MET A 246 -2.35 12.38 -4.37
CA MET A 246 -1.83 13.68 -4.78
C MET A 246 -0.31 13.62 -4.97
N SER A 247 0.26 14.61 -5.65
CA SER A 247 1.70 14.72 -5.78
C SER A 247 2.38 14.89 -4.41
N VAL A 248 3.66 14.54 -4.31
CA VAL A 248 4.45 14.72 -3.08
C VAL A 248 4.43 16.18 -2.64
N GLN A 249 4.57 17.12 -3.58
CA GLN A 249 4.54 18.55 -3.29
C GLN A 249 3.19 19.00 -2.71
N GLU A 250 2.07 18.56 -3.28
CA GLU A 250 0.73 18.88 -2.75
C GLU A 250 0.53 18.28 -1.35
N PHE A 251 1.02 17.07 -1.11
CA PHE A 251 0.97 16.43 0.20
C PHE A 251 1.77 17.23 1.24
N GLU A 252 3.01 17.62 0.90
CA GLU A 252 3.86 18.44 1.76
C GLU A 252 3.23 19.80 2.07
N ASP A 253 2.69 20.48 1.05
CA ASP A 253 2.05 21.77 1.20
C ASP A 253 0.81 21.73 2.09
N LYS A 254 0.10 20.61 2.09
CA LYS A 254 -1.15 20.45 2.84
C LYS A 254 -0.93 19.95 4.27
N TYR A 255 0.04 19.07 4.50
CA TYR A 255 0.16 18.32 5.76
C TYR A 255 1.47 18.50 6.51
N LEU A 256 2.50 19.11 5.90
CA LEU A 256 3.81 19.30 6.52
C LEU A 256 4.11 20.76 6.92
N LYS A 257 3.14 21.64 6.76
CA LYS A 257 3.28 23.05 7.23
C LYS A 257 3.15 23.18 8.73
#